data_4d13950450783cd1ab62702c532633a8
#
_entry.id   4d13950450783cd1ab62702c532633a8
#
_cell.length_a   1.000
_cell.length_b   1.000
_cell.length_c   1.000
_cell.angle_alpha   90.00
_cell.angle_beta   90.00
_cell.angle_gamma   90.00
#
_symmetry.space_group_name_H-M   'P 1'
#
loop_
_entity.id
_entity.type
_entity.pdbx_description
1 polymer ?
#
loop_
_entity_poly.entity_id
_entity_poly.type
_entity_poly.pdbx_seq_one_letter_code
_entity_poly.pdbx_strand_id
1 'polypeptide(L)'
;ITITLLLSKASAEPTTNEGNFSITNENKTATGVAFNPLGTKMYVVGIDVSGSNASIAQYSLSEPFNVSTSVLDENLVISAKESRPQGIKFSADGLKVLVLGTTGDGVDVWDLKTAYDITTLTLANTTHTSIGGNPRGFDFSNDGKKMFVLQLAELQEYQLSTAFDPSTKGTAKTLSITAI
;
A
#
# COMPACT_ATOMS: atom_id res chain seq x y z
N ILE A 1 45.57 31.95 -4.86
CA ILE A 1 44.11 31.65 -4.85
C ILE A 1 43.93 30.48 -3.86
N THR A 2 43.47 30.80 -2.66
CA THR A 2 43.22 29.80 -1.62
C THR A 2 41.77 29.33 -1.78
N ILE A 3 41.56 28.05 -2.16
CA ILE A 3 40.24 27.44 -2.22
C ILE A 3 39.97 26.91 -0.83
N THR A 4 39.08 27.58 -0.09
CA THR A 4 38.56 27.08 1.18
C THR A 4 37.39 26.12 0.87
N LEU A 5 37.62 24.82 1.03
CA LEU A 5 36.58 23.80 0.94
C LEU A 5 35.77 23.84 2.25
N LEU A 6 34.60 24.45 2.22
CA LEU A 6 33.62 24.33 3.31
C LEU A 6 33.01 22.92 3.25
N LEU A 7 33.59 21.99 4.02
CA LEU A 7 32.85 20.78 4.38
C LEU A 7 31.74 21.20 5.36
N SER A 8 30.51 21.30 4.86
CA SER A 8 29.35 21.29 5.74
C SER A 8 29.33 19.92 6.43
N LYS A 9 29.66 19.88 7.73
CA LYS A 9 29.25 18.76 8.57
C LYS A 9 27.74 18.65 8.43
N ALA A 10 27.26 17.55 7.82
CA ALA A 10 25.90 17.14 8.03
C ALA A 10 25.74 16.94 9.54
N SER A 11 25.14 17.88 10.24
CA SER A 11 24.66 17.65 11.59
C SER A 11 23.66 16.51 11.49
N ALA A 12 23.88 15.43 12.23
CA ALA A 12 22.82 14.45 12.43
C ALA A 12 21.65 15.24 13.01
N GLU A 13 20.57 15.35 12.25
CA GLU A 13 19.32 15.90 12.76
C GLU A 13 18.97 15.12 14.02
N PRO A 14 18.61 15.80 15.12
CA PRO A 14 18.17 15.10 16.30
C PRO A 14 16.97 14.22 15.87
N THR A 15 16.98 12.95 16.25
CA THR A 15 15.85 12.04 16.07
C THR A 15 14.70 12.52 16.96
N THR A 16 14.06 13.60 16.59
CA THR A 16 12.80 14.05 17.20
C THR A 16 11.70 13.19 16.60
N ASN A 17 10.85 12.65 17.46
CA ASN A 17 9.57 12.14 16.99
C ASN A 17 8.81 13.33 16.38
N GLU A 18 8.71 13.38 15.06
CA GLU A 18 8.09 14.47 14.31
C GLU A 18 6.57 14.55 14.51
N GLY A 19 6.02 13.67 15.34
CA GLY A 19 4.63 13.69 15.78
C GLY A 19 3.87 12.41 15.47
N ASN A 20 2.73 12.29 16.08
CA ASN A 20 1.75 11.23 15.84
C ASN A 20 0.56 11.83 15.10
N PHE A 21 0.05 11.11 14.11
CA PHE A 21 -1.21 11.41 13.47
C PHE A 21 -2.23 10.34 13.83
N SER A 22 -3.41 10.74 14.32
CA SER A 22 -4.47 9.81 14.67
C SER A 22 -5.37 9.54 13.47
N ILE A 23 -5.54 8.28 13.12
CA ILE A 23 -6.44 7.79 12.07
C ILE A 23 -7.70 7.13 12.65
N THR A 24 -7.95 7.31 13.94
CA THR A 24 -9.02 6.61 14.65
C THR A 24 -10.43 7.05 14.24
N ASN A 25 -10.55 8.18 13.55
CA ASN A 25 -11.82 8.66 13.01
C ASN A 25 -12.20 7.95 11.70
N GLU A 26 -11.22 7.43 10.95
CA GLU A 26 -11.40 6.77 9.65
C GLU A 26 -11.25 5.26 9.76
N ASN A 27 -10.28 4.79 10.53
CA ASN A 27 -9.96 3.37 10.68
C ASN A 27 -9.82 2.97 12.15
N LYS A 28 -10.67 2.04 12.59
CA LYS A 28 -10.58 1.40 13.90
C LYS A 28 -9.43 0.38 13.95
N THR A 29 -9.19 -0.30 12.84
CA THR A 29 -8.15 -1.31 12.72
C THR A 29 -7.44 -1.12 11.39
N ALA A 30 -6.36 -0.33 11.37
CA ALA A 30 -5.50 -0.18 10.22
C ALA A 30 -4.63 -1.42 10.03
N THR A 31 -4.48 -1.88 8.79
CA THR A 31 -3.73 -3.08 8.42
C THR A 31 -2.64 -2.81 7.40
N GLY A 32 -2.69 -1.69 6.70
CA GLY A 32 -1.67 -1.33 5.73
C GLY A 32 -1.57 0.17 5.50
N VAL A 33 -0.37 0.62 5.14
CA VAL A 33 -0.06 2.00 4.77
C VAL A 33 0.77 2.04 3.50
N ALA A 34 0.54 3.05 2.68
CA ALA A 34 1.34 3.37 1.52
C ALA A 34 1.49 4.89 1.36
N PHE A 35 2.53 5.30 0.65
CA PHE A 35 2.76 6.69 0.25
C PHE A 35 2.92 6.76 -1.27
N ASN A 36 2.60 7.92 -1.84
CA ASN A 36 3.06 8.21 -3.19
C ASN A 36 4.58 8.48 -3.18
N PRO A 37 5.29 8.39 -4.34
CA PRO A 37 6.75 8.57 -4.38
C PRO A 37 7.25 9.90 -3.84
N LEU A 38 6.44 10.95 -3.90
CA LEU A 38 6.79 12.27 -3.40
C LEU A 38 6.53 12.45 -1.90
N GLY A 39 5.87 11.51 -1.24
CA GLY A 39 5.50 11.61 0.18
C GLY A 39 4.42 12.66 0.46
N THR A 40 3.78 13.21 -0.55
CA THR A 40 2.73 14.23 -0.42
C THR A 40 1.32 13.64 -0.24
N LYS A 41 1.18 12.33 -0.43
CA LYS A 41 -0.04 11.57 -0.14
C LYS A 41 0.27 10.31 0.65
N MET A 42 -0.56 10.04 1.64
CA MET A 42 -0.57 8.82 2.45
C MET A 42 -1.92 8.11 2.29
N TYR A 43 -1.87 6.79 2.27
CA TYR A 43 -3.05 5.94 2.19
C TYR A 43 -3.02 4.93 3.31
N VAL A 44 -4.15 4.78 3.99
CA VAL A 44 -4.32 3.78 5.04
C VAL A 44 -5.49 2.88 4.66
N VAL A 45 -5.26 1.58 4.66
CA VAL A 45 -6.32 0.58 4.47
C VAL A 45 -6.59 -0.13 5.78
N GLY A 46 -7.86 -0.44 6.03
CA GLY A 46 -8.25 -1.12 7.26
C GLY A 46 -9.76 -1.26 7.39
N ILE A 47 -10.20 -1.49 8.63
CA ILE A 47 -11.62 -1.54 8.99
C ILE A 47 -12.01 -0.18 9.58
N ASP A 48 -13.12 0.37 9.11
CA ASP A 48 -13.65 1.66 9.53
C ASP A 48 -14.04 1.71 11.03
N VAL A 49 -14.42 2.88 11.51
CA VAL A 49 -14.78 3.11 12.92
C VAL A 49 -15.99 2.31 13.35
N SER A 50 -16.89 1.96 12.44
CA SER A 50 -18.05 1.10 12.73
C SER A 50 -17.62 -0.34 13.04
N GLY A 51 -16.42 -0.75 12.60
CA GLY A 51 -15.94 -2.12 12.66
C GLY A 51 -16.59 -3.05 11.65
N SER A 52 -17.32 -2.50 10.69
CA SER A 52 -18.15 -3.25 9.74
C SER A 52 -17.68 -3.13 8.29
N ASN A 53 -17.03 -2.03 7.93
CA ASN A 53 -16.61 -1.78 6.56
C ASN A 53 -15.10 -1.69 6.42
N ALA A 54 -14.57 -2.31 5.38
CA ALA A 54 -13.22 -2.03 4.93
C ALA A 54 -13.18 -0.75 4.11
N SER A 55 -12.16 0.08 4.33
CA SER A 55 -12.00 1.35 3.63
C SER A 55 -10.53 1.64 3.32
N ILE A 56 -10.33 2.53 2.34
CA ILE A 56 -9.06 3.18 2.06
C ILE A 56 -9.23 4.67 2.39
N ALA A 57 -8.48 5.17 3.36
CA ALA A 57 -8.40 6.60 3.66
C ALA A 57 -7.20 7.19 2.93
N GLN A 58 -7.40 8.29 2.18
CA GLN A 58 -6.36 9.08 1.53
C GLN A 58 -6.17 10.39 2.28
N TYR A 59 -4.91 10.74 2.50
CA TYR A 59 -4.51 11.99 3.15
C TYR A 59 -3.54 12.77 2.26
N SER A 60 -3.69 14.08 2.22
CA SER A 60 -2.68 15.02 1.70
C SER A 60 -1.75 15.48 2.82
N LEU A 61 -0.45 15.53 2.55
CA LEU A 61 0.59 15.99 3.46
C LEU A 61 1.17 17.29 2.93
N SER A 62 1.18 18.36 3.74
CA SER A 62 1.78 19.64 3.35
C SER A 62 3.31 19.59 3.37
N GLU A 63 3.89 18.69 4.16
CA GLU A 63 5.31 18.38 4.20
C GLU A 63 5.51 16.90 3.82
N PRO A 64 6.35 16.60 2.82
CA PRO A 64 6.57 15.22 2.36
C PRO A 64 6.98 14.28 3.50
N PHE A 65 6.27 13.15 3.61
CA PHE A 65 6.47 12.10 4.62
C PHE A 65 6.28 12.56 6.08
N ASN A 66 5.91 13.80 6.35
CA ASN A 66 5.58 14.25 7.69
C ASN A 66 4.10 14.00 7.99
N VAL A 67 3.82 12.88 8.68
CA VAL A 67 2.45 12.45 8.97
C VAL A 67 1.68 13.42 9.87
N SER A 68 2.37 14.27 10.65
CA SER A 68 1.71 15.28 11.47
C SER A 68 1.01 16.38 10.66
N THR A 69 1.36 16.51 9.38
CA THR A 69 0.76 17.49 8.46
C THR A 69 -0.39 16.92 7.62
N SER A 70 -0.83 15.69 7.93
CA SER A 70 -1.88 14.99 7.18
C SER A 70 -3.24 15.65 7.33
N VAL A 71 -3.93 15.80 6.20
CA VAL A 71 -5.33 16.21 6.11
C VAL A 71 -6.08 15.16 5.30
N LEU A 72 -7.22 14.68 5.80
CA LEU A 72 -8.03 13.69 5.10
C LEU A 72 -8.61 14.28 3.82
N ASP A 73 -8.39 13.59 2.69
CA ASP A 73 -9.00 13.93 1.39
C ASP A 73 -10.28 13.10 1.16
N GLU A 74 -10.21 11.79 1.43
CA GLU A 74 -11.27 10.82 1.13
C GLU A 74 -11.17 9.60 2.05
N ASN A 75 -12.31 9.00 2.37
CA ASN A 75 -12.41 7.69 3.01
C ASN A 75 -13.35 6.79 2.22
N LEU A 76 -12.78 5.99 1.33
CA LEU A 76 -13.51 5.17 0.36
C LEU A 76 -13.81 3.78 0.91
N VAL A 77 -15.10 3.43 1.03
CA VAL A 77 -15.53 2.09 1.44
C VAL A 77 -15.33 1.09 0.29
N ILE A 78 -14.59 0.01 0.56
CA ILE A 78 -14.26 -1.06 -0.39
C ILE A 78 -14.87 -2.43 -0.02
N SER A 79 -15.64 -2.53 1.05
CA SER A 79 -16.17 -3.79 1.61
C SER A 79 -16.95 -4.66 0.63
N ALA A 80 -17.53 -4.06 -0.42
CA ALA A 80 -18.23 -4.80 -1.46
C ALA A 80 -17.30 -5.74 -2.25
N LYS A 81 -15.98 -5.50 -2.21
CA LYS A 81 -14.95 -6.28 -2.90
C LYS A 81 -14.01 -6.95 -1.90
N GLU A 82 -13.42 -6.16 -1.01
CA GLU A 82 -12.53 -6.64 0.04
C GLU A 82 -13.03 -6.17 1.41
N SER A 83 -13.40 -7.10 2.28
CA SER A 83 -13.90 -6.80 3.62
C SER A 83 -12.87 -7.02 4.73
N ARG A 84 -11.71 -7.60 4.41
CA ARG A 84 -10.62 -7.92 5.36
C ARG A 84 -9.25 -7.60 4.75
N PRO A 85 -8.97 -6.34 4.45
CA PRO A 85 -7.71 -5.94 3.84
C PRO A 85 -6.52 -6.22 4.77
N GLN A 86 -5.37 -6.55 4.18
CA GLN A 86 -4.11 -6.80 4.87
C GLN A 86 -2.99 -5.84 4.43
N GLY A 87 -3.11 -5.25 3.25
CA GLY A 87 -2.11 -4.34 2.73
C GLY A 87 -2.58 -3.60 1.49
N ILE A 88 -1.89 -2.50 1.18
CA ILE A 88 -2.16 -1.63 0.05
C ILE A 88 -0.86 -1.29 -0.68
N LYS A 89 -0.90 -1.29 -2.01
CA LYS A 89 0.21 -0.88 -2.90
C LYS A 89 -0.34 -0.11 -4.10
N PHE A 90 0.54 0.63 -4.76
CA PHE A 90 0.25 1.29 -6.03
C PHE A 90 1.19 0.77 -7.12
N SER A 91 0.75 0.82 -8.37
CA SER A 91 1.65 0.67 -9.51
C SER A 91 2.65 1.83 -9.57
N ALA A 92 3.77 1.63 -10.25
CA ALA A 92 4.83 2.64 -10.33
C ALA A 92 4.36 3.97 -10.94
N ASP A 93 3.41 3.92 -11.88
CA ASP A 93 2.78 5.09 -12.50
C ASP A 93 1.65 5.69 -11.65
N GLY A 94 1.28 5.03 -10.56
CA GLY A 94 0.19 5.44 -9.68
C GLY A 94 -1.22 5.27 -10.23
N LEU A 95 -1.37 4.64 -11.40
CA LEU A 95 -2.67 4.47 -12.06
C LEU A 95 -3.44 3.22 -11.62
N LYS A 96 -2.82 2.38 -10.78
CA LYS A 96 -3.49 1.24 -10.14
C LYS A 96 -3.29 1.31 -8.63
N VAL A 97 -4.36 1.04 -7.89
CA VAL A 97 -4.31 0.70 -6.47
C VAL A 97 -4.60 -0.78 -6.31
N LEU A 98 -3.78 -1.46 -5.52
CA LEU A 98 -3.85 -2.89 -5.26
C LEU A 98 -4.02 -3.10 -3.77
N VAL A 99 -5.01 -3.90 -3.39
CA VAL A 99 -5.28 -4.26 -1.99
C VAL A 99 -5.22 -5.77 -1.86
N LEU A 100 -4.32 -6.24 -1.01
CA LEU A 100 -4.30 -7.63 -0.58
C LEU A 100 -5.28 -7.80 0.57
N GLY A 101 -6.05 -8.89 0.54
CA GLY A 101 -6.93 -9.21 1.64
C GLY A 101 -7.25 -10.68 1.75
N THR A 102 -8.01 -11.01 2.80
CA THR A 102 -8.43 -12.38 3.09
C THR A 102 -9.88 -12.67 2.69
N THR A 103 -10.56 -11.69 2.09
CA THR A 103 -11.84 -11.94 1.41
C THR A 103 -11.54 -12.51 0.03
N GLY A 104 -11.75 -13.82 -0.13
CA GLY A 104 -11.35 -14.54 -1.34
C GLY A 104 -9.84 -14.84 -1.42
N ASP A 105 -9.05 -14.52 -0.38
CA ASP A 105 -7.61 -14.79 -0.28
C ASP A 105 -6.85 -14.32 -1.52
N GLY A 106 -6.86 -13.01 -1.78
CA GLY A 106 -6.32 -12.50 -3.03
C GLY A 106 -5.98 -11.02 -3.06
N VAL A 107 -5.77 -10.54 -4.27
CA VAL A 107 -5.49 -9.13 -4.57
C VAL A 107 -6.63 -8.55 -5.41
N ASP A 108 -7.21 -7.47 -4.93
CA ASP A 108 -8.13 -6.63 -5.67
C ASP A 108 -7.39 -5.46 -6.30
N VAL A 109 -7.66 -5.19 -7.56
CA VAL A 109 -7.02 -4.13 -8.34
C VAL A 109 -8.08 -3.19 -8.89
N TRP A 110 -7.89 -1.90 -8.68
CA TRP A 110 -8.69 -0.83 -9.27
C TRP A 110 -7.81 0.11 -10.10
N ASP A 111 -8.32 0.51 -11.24
CA ASP A 111 -7.71 1.55 -12.06
C ASP A 111 -8.12 2.94 -11.55
N LEU A 112 -7.18 3.87 -11.57
CA LEU A 112 -7.37 5.27 -11.24
C LEU A 112 -7.31 6.12 -12.52
N LYS A 113 -8.12 7.17 -12.59
CA LYS A 113 -8.07 8.14 -13.70
C LYS A 113 -6.95 9.16 -13.53
N THR A 114 -6.60 9.44 -12.27
CA THR A 114 -5.51 10.34 -11.88
C THR A 114 -4.55 9.57 -11.00
N ALA A 115 -3.26 9.65 -11.32
CA ALA A 115 -2.22 8.94 -10.58
C ALA A 115 -2.26 9.28 -9.08
N TYR A 116 -2.24 8.25 -8.25
CA TYR A 116 -2.24 8.37 -6.79
C TYR A 116 -3.45 9.16 -6.24
N ASP A 117 -4.61 9.09 -6.90
CA ASP A 117 -5.82 9.78 -6.45
C ASP A 117 -7.01 8.81 -6.40
N ILE A 118 -7.28 8.25 -5.20
CA ILE A 118 -8.36 7.28 -5.01
C ILE A 118 -9.76 7.89 -5.16
N THR A 119 -9.89 9.23 -5.15
CA THR A 119 -11.18 9.88 -5.42
C THR A 119 -11.65 9.62 -6.85
N THR A 120 -10.72 9.26 -7.74
CA THR A 120 -10.97 8.94 -9.15
C THR A 120 -11.24 7.46 -9.42
N LEU A 121 -11.23 6.63 -8.38
CA LEU A 121 -11.46 5.20 -8.44
C LEU A 121 -12.93 4.89 -8.77
N THR A 122 -13.15 3.87 -9.58
CA THR A 122 -14.50 3.34 -9.86
C THR A 122 -14.61 1.93 -9.28
N LEU A 123 -15.36 1.78 -8.18
CA LEU A 123 -15.52 0.50 -7.47
C LEU A 123 -16.05 -0.64 -8.33
N ALA A 124 -16.86 -0.33 -9.35
CA ALA A 124 -17.41 -1.34 -10.26
C ALA A 124 -16.33 -2.04 -11.12
N ASN A 125 -15.21 -1.38 -11.37
CA ASN A 125 -14.14 -1.86 -12.24
C ASN A 125 -13.00 -2.48 -11.42
N THR A 126 -13.31 -3.54 -10.67
CA THR A 126 -12.35 -4.27 -9.86
C THR A 126 -12.00 -5.58 -10.52
N THR A 127 -10.70 -5.90 -10.60
CA THR A 127 -10.22 -7.23 -10.94
C THR A 127 -9.73 -7.92 -9.67
N HIS A 128 -10.39 -9.00 -9.27
CA HIS A 128 -9.94 -9.86 -8.17
C HIS A 128 -9.09 -11.01 -8.69
N THR A 129 -7.97 -11.27 -8.03
CA THR A 129 -7.11 -12.42 -8.32
C THR A 129 -6.85 -13.22 -7.05
N SER A 130 -7.42 -14.41 -6.98
CA SER A 130 -7.18 -15.32 -5.86
C SER A 130 -5.73 -15.81 -5.86
N ILE A 131 -5.13 -15.77 -4.69
CA ILE A 131 -3.78 -16.30 -4.40
C ILE A 131 -3.91 -17.61 -3.62
N GLY A 132 -5.00 -17.76 -2.87
CA GLY A 132 -5.22 -18.85 -1.94
C GLY A 132 -4.45 -18.68 -0.62
N GLY A 133 -4.64 -19.61 0.30
CA GLY A 133 -4.01 -19.57 1.61
C GLY A 133 -4.59 -18.48 2.52
N ASN A 134 -3.75 -17.85 3.29
CA ASN A 134 -4.12 -16.77 4.20
C ASN A 134 -3.06 -15.66 4.09
N PRO A 135 -3.13 -14.81 3.05
CA PRO A 135 -2.12 -13.83 2.76
C PRO A 135 -2.02 -12.77 3.85
N ARG A 136 -0.79 -12.36 4.20
CA ARG A 136 -0.47 -11.42 5.27
C ARG A 136 0.18 -10.14 4.79
N GLY A 137 0.84 -10.19 3.65
CA GLY A 137 1.51 -9.05 3.06
C GLY A 137 1.92 -9.34 1.62
N PHE A 138 2.16 -8.31 0.86
CA PHE A 138 2.60 -8.44 -0.52
C PHE A 138 3.48 -7.27 -0.93
N ASP A 139 4.30 -7.52 -1.94
CA ASP A 139 5.10 -6.49 -2.59
C ASP A 139 5.35 -6.82 -4.05
N PHE A 140 5.89 -5.86 -4.79
CA PHE A 140 6.24 -6.01 -6.19
C PHE A 140 7.70 -5.64 -6.42
N SER A 141 8.30 -6.21 -7.48
CA SER A 141 9.53 -5.66 -8.04
C SER A 141 9.27 -4.26 -8.60
N ASN A 142 10.32 -3.44 -8.70
CA ASN A 142 10.20 -2.05 -9.19
C ASN A 142 9.56 -1.95 -10.58
N ASP A 143 9.79 -2.95 -11.44
CA ASP A 143 9.19 -3.04 -12.78
C ASP A 143 7.78 -3.64 -12.79
N GLY A 144 7.27 -4.04 -11.62
CA GLY A 144 5.96 -4.68 -11.47
C GLY A 144 5.83 -6.07 -12.08
N LYS A 145 6.92 -6.67 -12.57
CA LYS A 145 6.89 -7.97 -13.25
C LYS A 145 6.98 -9.16 -12.30
N LYS A 146 7.26 -8.92 -11.04
CA LYS A 146 7.20 -9.93 -9.98
C LYS A 146 6.28 -9.46 -8.87
N MET A 147 5.49 -10.38 -8.34
CA MET A 147 4.71 -10.18 -7.13
C MET A 147 5.18 -11.19 -6.09
N PHE A 148 5.37 -10.69 -4.87
CA PHE A 148 5.73 -11.49 -3.70
C PHE A 148 4.55 -11.47 -2.72
N VAL A 149 4.15 -12.63 -2.23
CA VAL A 149 3.07 -12.74 -1.25
C VAL A 149 3.56 -13.53 -0.06
N LEU A 150 3.51 -12.88 1.10
CA LEU A 150 3.79 -13.52 2.38
C LEU A 150 2.52 -14.19 2.88
N GLN A 151 2.63 -15.48 3.15
CA GLN A 151 1.62 -16.27 3.83
C GLN A 151 2.10 -16.67 5.23
N LEU A 152 1.31 -17.46 5.96
CA LEU A 152 1.61 -17.78 7.35
C LEU A 152 3.00 -18.44 7.53
N ALA A 153 3.38 -19.32 6.62
CA ALA A 153 4.61 -20.13 6.74
C ALA A 153 5.45 -20.18 5.46
N GLU A 154 5.13 -19.34 4.48
CA GLU A 154 5.81 -19.34 3.19
C GLU A 154 5.80 -17.98 2.51
N LEU A 155 6.81 -17.74 1.70
CA LEU A 155 6.87 -16.62 0.74
C LEU A 155 6.66 -17.20 -0.67
N GLN A 156 5.70 -16.67 -1.37
CA GLN A 156 5.39 -17.01 -2.76
C GLN A 156 5.89 -15.93 -3.71
N GLU A 157 6.61 -16.32 -4.75
CA GLU A 157 7.03 -15.43 -5.85
C GLU A 157 6.23 -15.80 -7.10
N TYR A 158 5.59 -14.82 -7.73
CA TYR A 158 4.90 -14.94 -9.00
C TYR A 158 5.57 -14.08 -10.07
N GLN A 159 5.77 -14.64 -11.27
CA GLN A 159 6.06 -13.86 -12.46
C GLN A 159 4.75 -13.36 -13.05
N LEU A 160 4.71 -12.07 -13.43
CA LEU A 160 3.57 -11.44 -14.09
C LEU A 160 3.90 -11.15 -15.55
N SER A 161 3.04 -11.52 -16.49
CA SER A 161 3.23 -11.17 -17.90
C SER A 161 2.90 -9.69 -18.15
N THR A 162 2.00 -9.11 -17.37
CA THR A 162 1.68 -7.68 -17.37
C THR A 162 2.07 -7.07 -16.01
N ALA A 163 2.81 -5.95 -16.03
CA ALA A 163 3.26 -5.29 -14.82
C ALA A 163 2.10 -4.84 -13.93
N PHE A 164 2.20 -5.09 -12.62
CA PHE A 164 1.17 -4.74 -11.61
C PHE A 164 -0.23 -5.29 -11.95
N ASP A 165 -0.27 -6.44 -12.65
CA ASP A 165 -1.51 -7.14 -12.95
C ASP A 165 -1.45 -8.59 -12.44
N PRO A 166 -1.91 -8.83 -11.19
CA PRO A 166 -1.93 -10.17 -10.58
C PRO A 166 -2.72 -11.21 -11.39
N SER A 167 -3.68 -10.81 -12.21
CA SER A 167 -4.46 -11.73 -13.05
C SER A 167 -3.60 -12.46 -14.08
N THR A 168 -2.43 -11.90 -14.39
CA THR A 168 -1.47 -12.46 -15.35
C THR A 168 -0.36 -13.30 -14.71
N LYS A 169 -0.54 -13.68 -13.43
CA LYS A 169 0.44 -14.46 -12.68
C LYS A 169 0.64 -15.85 -13.24
N GLY A 170 1.90 -16.28 -13.30
CA GLY A 170 2.27 -17.67 -13.55
C GLY A 170 2.17 -18.54 -12.29
N THR A 171 2.73 -19.73 -12.36
CA THR A 171 2.84 -20.63 -11.19
C THR A 171 3.76 -20.03 -10.12
N ALA A 172 3.36 -20.13 -8.86
CA ALA A 172 4.17 -19.67 -7.75
C ALA A 172 5.46 -20.48 -7.61
N LYS A 173 6.54 -19.78 -7.28
CA LYS A 173 7.70 -20.37 -6.62
C LYS A 173 7.56 -20.12 -5.13
N THR A 174 7.65 -21.19 -4.33
CA THR A 174 7.42 -21.11 -2.89
C THR A 174 8.71 -21.31 -2.13
N LEU A 175 8.99 -20.44 -1.17
CA LEU A 175 10.02 -20.58 -0.16
C LEU A 175 9.34 -20.81 1.19
N SER A 176 9.58 -21.97 1.79
CA SER A 176 9.15 -22.25 3.16
C SER A 176 9.96 -21.40 4.15
N ILE A 177 9.27 -20.71 5.06
CA ILE A 177 9.87 -19.89 6.13
C ILE A 177 9.56 -20.45 7.52
N THR A 178 9.17 -21.74 7.59
CA THR A 178 9.06 -22.42 8.86
C THR A 178 10.40 -22.42 9.57
N ALA A 179 10.41 -22.03 10.84
CA ALA A 179 11.61 -21.87 11.64
C ALA A 179 12.49 -23.13 11.61
N ILE A 180 13.79 -22.90 11.44
CA ILE A 180 14.84 -23.89 11.68
C ILE A 180 14.92 -24.13 13.18
#